data_4612a6f4ee70a19191629a3860a46d44
#
_entry.id   4612a6f4ee70a19191629a3860a46d44
#
_cell.length_a   1.000
_cell.length_b   1.000
_cell.length_c   1.000
_cell.angle_alpha   90.00
_cell.angle_beta   90.00
_cell.angle_gamma   90.00
#
_symmetry.space_group_name_H-M   'P 1'
#
loop_
_entity.id
_entity.type
_entity.pdbx_description
1 polymer ?
#
loop_
_entity_poly.entity_id
_entity_poly.type
_entity_poly.pdbx_seq_one_letter_code
_entity_poly.pdbx_strand_id
1 'polypeptide(L)'
;MKNEINQYLQKNGFGEFSPKAVLFDMDGVLYNSMPNHAVAWQEAMSQFGIHFTADDSYATEGARGVDTIRKYVLEQQGREISPEEAQRMYDVKTEIFHRMPTAKIFPGVTDIMQKIKQAGMTIGVVTGSGQRPLIKRLLDDFCGFLTEDHIVTAYDVERGKPNPDPYLMGLRKAGNLEPWQGIVVENAPLGVHAGAAARCFTIGINSGPLPDSALAENGADIVLQSMTELVDLWNELLHNIQ
;
A
#
# COMPACT_ATOMS: atom_id res chain seq x y z
N MET A 1 16.73 1.86 14.81
CA MET A 1 17.00 1.70 13.36
C MET A 1 18.05 0.62 13.05
N LYS A 2 19.26 0.68 13.64
CA LYS A 2 20.33 -0.32 13.35
C LYS A 2 19.93 -1.76 13.70
N ASN A 3 19.20 -1.95 14.79
CA ASN A 3 18.75 -3.26 15.23
C ASN A 3 17.71 -3.85 14.26
N GLU A 4 16.76 -3.04 13.80
CA GLU A 4 15.70 -3.43 12.86
C GLU A 4 16.30 -3.81 11.50
N ILE A 5 17.29 -3.05 11.01
CA ILE A 5 18.01 -3.38 9.78
C ILE A 5 18.77 -4.70 9.94
N ASN A 6 19.46 -4.91 11.07
CA ASN A 6 20.17 -6.17 11.31
C ASN A 6 19.21 -7.38 11.37
N GLN A 7 18.05 -7.23 12.01
CA GLN A 7 17.01 -8.27 12.05
C GLN A 7 16.48 -8.57 10.65
N TYR A 8 16.20 -7.53 9.85
CA TYR A 8 15.79 -7.66 8.45
C TYR A 8 16.82 -8.44 7.62
N LEU A 9 18.09 -8.08 7.71
CA LEU A 9 19.18 -8.76 7.00
C LEU A 9 19.29 -10.24 7.42
N GLN A 10 19.26 -10.50 8.72
CA GLN A 10 19.34 -11.86 9.26
C GLN A 10 18.13 -12.70 8.84
N LYS A 11 16.91 -12.17 8.96
CA LYS A 11 15.66 -12.83 8.59
C LYS A 11 15.64 -13.26 7.10
N ASN A 12 16.19 -12.41 6.23
CA ASN A 12 16.18 -12.63 4.80
C ASN A 12 17.45 -13.27 4.24
N GLY A 13 18.52 -13.43 5.06
CA GLY A 13 19.80 -13.96 4.62
C GLY A 13 20.55 -13.03 3.66
N PHE A 14 20.35 -11.71 3.79
CA PHE A 14 21.05 -10.71 3.00
C PHE A 14 22.35 -10.27 3.67
N GLY A 15 23.37 -9.98 2.85
CA GLY A 15 24.66 -9.48 3.32
C GLY A 15 24.73 -7.96 3.41
N GLU A 16 23.81 -7.24 2.76
CA GLU A 16 23.78 -5.79 2.70
C GLU A 16 22.34 -5.25 2.66
N PHE A 17 22.16 -4.00 3.07
CA PHE A 17 20.97 -3.21 2.87
C PHE A 17 21.38 -1.90 2.18
N SER A 18 21.07 -1.78 0.91
CA SER A 18 21.51 -0.68 0.02
C SER A 18 20.33 -0.17 -0.79
N PRO A 19 19.34 0.48 -0.16
CA PRO A 19 18.11 0.89 -0.82
C PRO A 19 18.37 1.91 -1.93
N LYS A 20 17.71 1.69 -3.06
CA LYS A 20 17.72 2.52 -4.27
C LYS A 20 16.33 2.97 -4.67
N ALA A 21 15.30 2.38 -4.07
CA ALA A 21 13.93 2.78 -4.30
C ALA A 21 13.09 2.73 -3.01
N VAL A 22 12.11 3.62 -2.93
CA VAL A 22 11.04 3.58 -1.94
C VAL A 22 9.71 3.42 -2.67
N LEU A 23 8.99 2.36 -2.34
CA LEU A 23 7.73 1.97 -2.95
C LEU A 23 6.60 2.21 -1.95
N PHE A 24 5.78 3.22 -2.24
CA PHE A 24 4.66 3.61 -1.38
C PHE A 24 3.37 2.91 -1.81
N ASP A 25 2.57 2.45 -0.87
CA ASP A 25 1.14 2.33 -1.12
C ASP A 25 0.52 3.73 -1.28
N MET A 26 -0.70 3.77 -1.82
CA MET A 26 -1.39 5.03 -2.11
C MET A 26 -2.38 5.40 -1.00
N ASP A 27 -3.35 4.53 -0.74
CA ASP A 27 -4.50 4.79 0.12
C ASP A 27 -4.16 4.53 1.58
N GLY A 28 -4.23 5.56 2.45
CA GLY A 28 -3.80 5.43 3.84
C GLY A 28 -2.30 5.68 4.07
N VAL A 29 -1.51 5.84 3.00
CA VAL A 29 -0.08 6.22 3.05
C VAL A 29 0.14 7.60 2.46
N LEU A 30 -0.17 7.80 1.19
CA LEU A 30 -0.04 9.10 0.54
C LEU A 30 -1.26 9.98 0.79
N TYR A 31 -2.46 9.39 0.75
CA TYR A 31 -3.73 10.08 0.94
C TYR A 31 -4.49 9.55 2.16
N ASN A 32 -5.12 10.46 2.90
CA ASN A 32 -6.09 10.11 3.95
C ASN A 32 -7.44 9.74 3.32
N SER A 33 -7.45 8.68 2.54
CA SER A 33 -8.61 8.20 1.77
C SER A 33 -9.39 7.08 2.45
N MET A 34 -8.82 6.42 3.44
CA MET A 34 -9.43 5.26 4.10
C MET A 34 -10.79 5.52 4.74
N PRO A 35 -11.08 6.68 5.36
CA PRO A 35 -12.43 6.99 5.82
C PRO A 35 -13.46 6.98 4.68
N ASN A 36 -13.11 7.50 3.50
CA ASN A 36 -13.97 7.46 2.32
C ASN A 36 -14.14 6.03 1.80
N HIS A 37 -13.07 5.24 1.78
CA HIS A 37 -13.14 3.83 1.40
C HIS A 37 -14.07 3.05 2.32
N ALA A 38 -13.97 3.24 3.64
CA ALA A 38 -14.83 2.56 4.61
C ALA A 38 -16.31 2.85 4.37
N VAL A 39 -16.67 4.13 4.18
CA VAL A 39 -18.06 4.51 3.88
C VAL A 39 -18.52 3.92 2.55
N ALA A 40 -17.72 4.02 1.49
CA ALA A 40 -18.08 3.52 0.18
C ALA A 40 -18.24 1.99 0.15
N TRP A 41 -17.38 1.25 0.88
CA TRP A 41 -17.51 -0.18 1.03
C TRP A 41 -18.77 -0.58 1.79
N GLN A 42 -19.05 0.05 2.95
CA GLN A 42 -20.24 -0.24 3.75
C GLN A 42 -21.52 -0.01 2.95
N GLU A 43 -21.61 1.14 2.26
CA GLU A 43 -22.78 1.48 1.47
C GLU A 43 -22.96 0.54 0.27
N ALA A 44 -21.89 0.24 -0.47
CA ALA A 44 -21.96 -0.68 -1.60
C ALA A 44 -22.35 -2.11 -1.18
N MET A 45 -21.68 -2.66 -0.18
CA MET A 45 -21.91 -4.04 0.28
C MET A 45 -23.32 -4.22 0.86
N SER A 46 -23.84 -3.19 1.55
CA SER A 46 -25.22 -3.21 2.08
C SER A 46 -26.28 -3.34 0.99
N GLN A 47 -26.06 -2.77 -0.20
CA GLN A 47 -26.98 -2.91 -1.34
C GLN A 47 -27.11 -4.34 -1.86
N PHE A 48 -26.10 -5.17 -1.57
CA PHE A 48 -26.08 -6.60 -1.94
C PHE A 48 -26.37 -7.54 -0.76
N GLY A 49 -26.85 -6.98 0.37
CA GLY A 49 -27.17 -7.77 1.57
C GLY A 49 -25.95 -8.33 2.27
N ILE A 50 -24.79 -7.73 2.10
CA ILE A 50 -23.53 -8.14 2.74
C ILE A 50 -23.23 -7.18 3.89
N HIS A 51 -23.00 -7.72 5.07
CA HIS A 51 -22.52 -6.94 6.22
C HIS A 51 -21.02 -6.67 6.07
N PHE A 52 -20.64 -5.39 6.07
CA PHE A 52 -19.26 -4.95 5.93
C PHE A 52 -19.03 -3.75 6.83
N THR A 53 -18.07 -3.83 7.73
CA THR A 53 -17.77 -2.79 8.71
C THR A 53 -16.66 -1.86 8.24
N ALA A 54 -16.43 -0.78 8.98
CA ALA A 54 -15.26 0.06 8.75
C ALA A 54 -13.96 -0.73 8.99
N ASP A 55 -13.93 -1.55 10.05
CA ASP A 55 -12.75 -2.37 10.38
C ASP A 55 -12.44 -3.39 9.27
N ASP A 56 -13.47 -3.97 8.63
CA ASP A 56 -13.30 -4.84 7.47
C ASP A 56 -12.63 -4.10 6.31
N SER A 57 -12.97 -2.82 6.10
CA SER A 57 -12.33 -1.99 5.08
C SER A 57 -10.83 -1.83 5.33
N TYR A 58 -10.44 -1.55 6.58
CA TYR A 58 -9.02 -1.43 6.93
C TYR A 58 -8.28 -2.78 6.90
N ALA A 59 -8.95 -3.85 7.31
CA ALA A 59 -8.35 -5.20 7.31
C ALA A 59 -8.16 -5.78 5.91
N THR A 60 -8.97 -5.37 4.93
CA THR A 60 -8.91 -5.86 3.54
C THR A 60 -8.26 -4.87 2.57
N GLU A 61 -7.76 -3.74 3.08
CA GLU A 61 -7.09 -2.76 2.27
C GLU A 61 -5.89 -3.35 1.53
N GLY A 62 -5.62 -2.82 0.34
CA GLY A 62 -4.55 -3.30 -0.52
C GLY A 62 -4.93 -4.51 -1.38
N ALA A 63 -5.97 -5.26 -1.02
CA ALA A 63 -6.51 -6.32 -1.87
C ALA A 63 -7.23 -5.75 -3.10
N ARG A 64 -7.30 -6.55 -4.17
CA ARG A 64 -8.16 -6.19 -5.30
C ARG A 64 -9.62 -6.22 -4.87
N GLY A 65 -10.38 -5.17 -5.19
CA GLY A 65 -11.77 -5.04 -4.75
C GLY A 65 -12.66 -6.21 -5.14
N VAL A 66 -12.45 -6.78 -6.32
CA VAL A 66 -13.18 -7.97 -6.79
C VAL A 66 -12.90 -9.21 -5.93
N ASP A 67 -11.69 -9.36 -5.40
CA ASP A 67 -11.32 -10.48 -4.55
C ASP A 67 -11.95 -10.33 -3.16
N THR A 68 -11.97 -9.10 -2.61
CA THR A 68 -12.69 -8.77 -1.37
C THR A 68 -14.17 -9.10 -1.49
N ILE A 69 -14.82 -8.68 -2.57
CA ILE A 69 -16.25 -8.96 -2.81
C ILE A 69 -16.51 -10.47 -2.87
N ARG A 70 -15.74 -11.21 -3.66
CA ARG A 70 -15.89 -12.66 -3.80
C ARG A 70 -15.76 -13.38 -2.46
N LYS A 71 -14.79 -12.95 -1.64
CA LYS A 71 -14.59 -13.49 -0.29
C LYS A 71 -15.84 -13.30 0.57
N TYR A 72 -16.35 -12.08 0.70
CA TYR A 72 -17.48 -11.78 1.56
C TYR A 72 -18.81 -12.39 1.07
N VAL A 73 -19.01 -12.47 -0.25
CA VAL A 73 -20.17 -13.19 -0.82
C VAL A 73 -20.11 -14.67 -0.47
N LEU A 74 -18.94 -15.30 -0.61
CA LEU A 74 -18.78 -16.71 -0.27
C LEU A 74 -18.99 -16.95 1.24
N GLU A 75 -18.40 -16.12 2.09
CA GLU A 75 -18.47 -16.24 3.55
C GLU A 75 -19.90 -16.02 4.10
N GLN A 76 -20.63 -15.03 3.58
CA GLN A 76 -21.93 -14.65 4.15
C GLN A 76 -23.13 -15.23 3.41
N GLN A 77 -23.01 -15.50 2.10
CA GLN A 77 -24.12 -16.03 1.29
C GLN A 77 -23.91 -17.49 0.87
N GLY A 78 -22.72 -18.07 1.11
CA GLY A 78 -22.41 -19.46 0.77
C GLY A 78 -22.37 -19.77 -0.72
N ARG A 79 -22.21 -18.74 -1.58
CA ARG A 79 -22.19 -18.89 -3.03
C ARG A 79 -20.91 -18.29 -3.64
N GLU A 80 -20.48 -18.89 -4.71
CA GLU A 80 -19.48 -18.30 -5.58
C GLU A 80 -20.16 -17.36 -6.60
N ILE A 81 -19.43 -16.31 -6.99
CA ILE A 81 -19.86 -15.37 -8.03
C ILE A 81 -18.82 -15.28 -9.15
N SER A 82 -19.29 -14.97 -10.35
CA SER A 82 -18.40 -14.78 -11.49
C SER A 82 -17.54 -13.52 -11.35
N PRO A 83 -16.40 -13.45 -12.05
CA PRO A 83 -15.59 -12.23 -12.09
C PRO A 83 -16.38 -11.00 -12.53
N GLU A 84 -17.30 -11.17 -13.49
CA GLU A 84 -18.14 -10.09 -14.03
C GLU A 84 -19.17 -9.61 -13.00
N GLU A 85 -19.72 -10.52 -12.19
CA GLU A 85 -20.63 -10.16 -11.09
C GLU A 85 -19.86 -9.39 -10.00
N ALA A 86 -18.69 -9.87 -9.62
CA ALA A 86 -17.84 -9.20 -8.65
C ALA A 86 -17.42 -7.80 -9.15
N GLN A 87 -17.12 -7.65 -10.44
CA GLN A 87 -16.77 -6.37 -11.02
C GLN A 87 -17.95 -5.39 -10.97
N ARG A 88 -19.16 -5.81 -11.32
CA ARG A 88 -20.35 -4.94 -11.20
C ARG A 88 -20.60 -4.45 -9.79
N MET A 89 -20.40 -5.30 -8.79
CA MET A 89 -20.50 -4.91 -7.38
C MET A 89 -19.40 -3.90 -7.00
N TYR A 90 -18.18 -4.12 -7.50
CA TYR A 90 -17.07 -3.19 -7.29
C TYR A 90 -17.28 -1.84 -7.98
N ASP A 91 -17.93 -1.83 -9.14
CA ASP A 91 -18.29 -0.59 -9.87
C ASP A 91 -19.23 0.28 -9.03
N VAL A 92 -20.20 -0.34 -8.32
CA VAL A 92 -21.09 0.38 -7.38
C VAL A 92 -20.26 1.05 -6.26
N LYS A 93 -19.32 0.32 -5.65
CA LYS A 93 -18.41 0.89 -4.64
C LYS A 93 -17.59 2.05 -5.20
N THR A 94 -17.11 1.92 -6.42
CA THR A 94 -16.31 2.93 -7.10
C THR A 94 -17.12 4.20 -7.38
N GLU A 95 -18.37 4.06 -7.83
CA GLU A 95 -19.27 5.20 -8.04
C GLU A 95 -19.57 5.95 -6.74
N ILE A 96 -19.80 5.23 -5.63
CA ILE A 96 -20.02 5.83 -4.32
C ILE A 96 -18.74 6.59 -3.89
N PHE A 97 -17.58 5.95 -4.01
CA PHE A 97 -16.29 6.56 -3.65
C PHE A 97 -16.03 7.85 -4.43
N HIS A 98 -16.34 7.89 -5.73
CA HIS A 98 -16.15 9.08 -6.56
C HIS A 98 -17.03 10.28 -6.17
N ARG A 99 -18.10 10.05 -5.42
CA ARG A 99 -18.96 11.12 -4.87
C ARG A 99 -18.47 11.67 -3.55
N MET A 100 -17.47 10.99 -2.93
CA MET A 100 -16.90 11.43 -1.66
C MET A 100 -16.01 12.67 -1.84
N PRO A 101 -15.83 13.46 -0.78
CA PRO A 101 -14.86 14.55 -0.81
C PRO A 101 -13.46 14.06 -1.17
N THR A 102 -12.72 14.86 -1.90
CA THR A 102 -11.34 14.55 -2.27
C THR A 102 -10.47 14.35 -1.01
N ALA A 103 -9.86 13.20 -0.88
CA ALA A 103 -8.96 12.89 0.23
C ALA A 103 -7.74 13.83 0.21
N LYS A 104 -7.27 14.26 1.37
CA LYS A 104 -6.08 15.11 1.51
C LYS A 104 -4.82 14.25 1.50
N ILE A 105 -3.72 14.84 1.03
CA ILE A 105 -2.38 14.28 1.20
C ILE A 105 -2.05 14.31 2.70
N PHE A 106 -1.43 13.24 3.21
CA PHE A 106 -0.97 13.23 4.59
C PHE A 106 0.18 14.21 4.81
N PRO A 107 0.24 14.87 5.99
CA PRO A 107 1.41 15.64 6.38
C PRO A 107 2.69 14.81 6.32
N GLY A 108 3.79 15.39 5.87
CA GLY A 108 5.09 14.73 5.76
C GLY A 108 5.33 13.99 4.44
N VAL A 109 4.29 13.69 3.63
CA VAL A 109 4.46 12.95 2.36
C VAL A 109 5.37 13.69 1.39
N THR A 110 5.12 14.96 1.14
CA THR A 110 5.97 15.75 0.23
C THR A 110 7.39 15.90 0.77
N ASP A 111 7.53 16.05 2.08
CA ASP A 111 8.83 16.21 2.74
C ASP A 111 9.67 14.92 2.62
N ILE A 112 9.06 13.75 2.85
CA ILE A 112 9.78 12.47 2.68
C ILE A 112 10.13 12.22 1.22
N MET A 113 9.24 12.51 0.27
CA MET A 113 9.55 12.38 -1.16
C MET A 113 10.73 13.28 -1.57
N GLN A 114 10.80 14.50 -1.03
CA GLN A 114 11.94 15.41 -1.27
C GLN A 114 13.25 14.83 -0.71
N LYS A 115 13.24 14.24 0.49
CA LYS A 115 14.41 13.59 1.10
C LYS A 115 14.87 12.37 0.31
N ILE A 116 13.93 11.53 -0.15
CA ILE A 116 14.22 10.35 -0.99
C ILE A 116 14.88 10.79 -2.30
N LYS A 117 14.32 11.80 -2.97
CA LYS A 117 14.89 12.36 -4.19
C LYS A 117 16.29 12.94 -3.99
N GLN A 118 16.53 13.65 -2.87
CA GLN A 118 17.84 14.16 -2.51
C GLN A 118 18.87 13.05 -2.25
N ALA A 119 18.42 11.91 -1.73
CA ALA A 119 19.25 10.72 -1.58
C ALA A 119 19.51 9.96 -2.89
N GLY A 120 18.98 10.43 -4.03
CA GLY A 120 19.16 9.81 -5.33
C GLY A 120 18.37 8.51 -5.52
N MET A 121 17.35 8.26 -4.71
CA MET A 121 16.53 7.06 -4.78
C MET A 121 15.29 7.26 -5.66
N THR A 122 14.84 6.20 -6.31
CA THR A 122 13.61 6.16 -7.08
C THR A 122 12.40 6.15 -6.15
N ILE A 123 11.37 6.94 -6.49
CA ILE A 123 10.07 6.90 -5.82
C ILE A 123 9.10 6.12 -6.71
N GLY A 124 8.49 5.08 -6.18
CA GLY A 124 7.44 4.32 -6.86
C GLY A 124 6.16 4.27 -6.04
N VAL A 125 5.04 4.00 -6.69
CA VAL A 125 3.75 3.78 -6.05
C VAL A 125 3.19 2.43 -6.46
N VAL A 126 2.66 1.67 -5.49
CA VAL A 126 2.12 0.32 -5.68
C VAL A 126 0.72 0.28 -5.09
N THR A 127 -0.30 0.42 -5.93
CA THR A 127 -1.70 0.48 -5.52
C THR A 127 -2.53 -0.69 -6.04
N GLY A 128 -3.48 -1.16 -5.23
CA GLY A 128 -4.52 -2.10 -5.66
C GLY A 128 -5.59 -1.49 -6.58
N SER A 129 -5.55 -0.18 -6.81
CA SER A 129 -6.44 0.52 -7.73
C SER A 129 -5.88 0.51 -9.16
N GLY A 130 -6.79 0.43 -10.14
CA GLY A 130 -6.47 0.65 -11.56
C GLY A 130 -7.25 1.81 -12.18
N GLN A 131 -7.88 2.63 -11.35
CA GLN A 131 -8.75 3.71 -11.81
C GLN A 131 -7.93 4.88 -12.38
N ARG A 132 -8.06 5.14 -13.69
CA ARG A 132 -7.33 6.21 -14.39
C ARG A 132 -7.43 7.60 -13.75
N PRO A 133 -8.62 8.05 -13.24
CA PRO A 133 -8.70 9.36 -12.58
C PRO A 133 -7.83 9.46 -11.34
N LEU A 134 -7.71 8.37 -10.55
CA LEU A 134 -6.83 8.34 -9.36
C LEU A 134 -5.35 8.37 -9.75
N ILE A 135 -4.97 7.62 -10.78
CA ILE A 135 -3.58 7.63 -11.30
C ILE A 135 -3.22 9.01 -11.85
N LYS A 136 -4.13 9.63 -12.62
CA LYS A 136 -3.90 10.99 -13.10
C LYS A 136 -3.69 11.98 -11.95
N ARG A 137 -4.57 11.93 -10.94
CA ARG A 137 -4.44 12.78 -9.75
C ARG A 137 -3.11 12.56 -9.03
N LEU A 138 -2.69 11.30 -8.86
CA LEU A 138 -1.42 10.95 -8.24
C LEU A 138 -0.23 11.61 -8.96
N LEU A 139 -0.23 11.59 -10.30
CA LEU A 139 0.81 12.22 -11.12
C LEU A 139 0.75 13.76 -11.05
N ASP A 140 -0.44 14.34 -10.98
CA ASP A 140 -0.62 15.79 -10.84
C ASP A 140 -0.15 16.27 -9.45
N ASP A 141 -0.58 15.60 -8.37
CA ASP A 141 -0.27 15.97 -6.98
C ASP A 141 1.22 15.80 -6.65
N PHE A 142 1.89 14.79 -7.22
CA PHE A 142 3.30 14.47 -6.99
C PHE A 142 4.17 14.73 -8.23
N CYS A 143 3.79 15.72 -9.02
CA CYS A 143 4.57 16.14 -10.18
C CYS A 143 6.00 16.49 -9.77
N GLY A 144 6.98 15.93 -10.52
CA GLY A 144 8.40 16.06 -10.22
C GLY A 144 8.98 15.04 -9.23
N PHE A 145 8.14 14.21 -8.59
CA PHE A 145 8.55 13.07 -7.78
C PHE A 145 8.22 11.74 -8.45
N LEU A 146 7.06 11.66 -9.10
CA LEU A 146 6.55 10.44 -9.75
C LEU A 146 6.48 10.56 -11.26
N THR A 147 6.67 9.42 -11.92
CA THR A 147 6.38 9.22 -13.34
C THR A 147 5.48 7.98 -13.49
N GLU A 148 4.70 7.90 -14.57
CA GLU A 148 3.80 6.77 -14.81
C GLU A 148 4.54 5.42 -14.83
N ASP A 149 5.78 5.40 -15.33
CA ASP A 149 6.62 4.20 -15.40
C ASP A 149 6.92 3.59 -14.02
N HIS A 150 6.85 4.38 -12.94
CA HIS A 150 7.11 3.94 -11.57
C HIS A 150 5.82 3.66 -10.78
N ILE A 151 4.66 3.60 -11.43
CA ILE A 151 3.39 3.26 -10.80
C ILE A 151 3.04 1.82 -11.17
N VAL A 152 2.74 1.02 -10.15
CA VAL A 152 2.16 -0.32 -10.27
C VAL A 152 0.70 -0.25 -9.88
N THR A 153 -0.17 -0.74 -10.74
CA THR A 153 -1.62 -0.77 -10.58
C THR A 153 -2.13 -2.21 -10.49
N ALA A 154 -3.42 -2.38 -10.21
CA ALA A 154 -4.08 -3.69 -10.24
C ALA A 154 -3.96 -4.42 -11.60
N TYR A 155 -3.69 -3.71 -12.69
CA TYR A 155 -3.57 -4.29 -14.04
C TYR A 155 -2.16 -4.74 -14.39
N ASP A 156 -1.15 -4.37 -13.61
CA ASP A 156 0.24 -4.73 -13.87
C ASP A 156 0.60 -6.12 -13.36
N VAL A 157 -0.27 -6.75 -12.54
CA VAL A 157 -0.02 -8.02 -11.88
C VAL A 157 -1.25 -8.94 -11.92
N GLU A 158 -1.01 -10.25 -11.97
CA GLU A 158 -2.09 -11.24 -11.89
C GLU A 158 -2.61 -11.40 -10.46
N ARG A 159 -1.70 -11.39 -9.47
CA ARG A 159 -2.02 -11.55 -8.06
C ARG A 159 -1.73 -10.25 -7.31
N GLY A 160 -2.77 -9.65 -6.76
CA GLY A 160 -2.65 -8.48 -5.88
C GLY A 160 -2.10 -8.83 -4.49
N LYS A 161 -1.92 -7.82 -3.64
CA LYS A 161 -1.61 -7.99 -2.22
C LYS A 161 -2.64 -8.95 -1.59
N PRO A 162 -2.26 -9.87 -0.72
CA PRO A 162 -0.98 -9.98 0.01
C PRO A 162 0.16 -10.71 -0.73
N ASN A 163 -0.01 -11.08 -2.01
CA ASN A 163 1.09 -11.68 -2.78
C ASN A 163 2.21 -10.64 -3.01
N PRO A 164 3.47 -11.08 -3.15
CA PRO A 164 4.60 -10.18 -3.34
C PRO A 164 4.65 -9.51 -4.73
N ASP A 165 3.88 -10.04 -5.69
CA ASP A 165 3.94 -9.66 -7.11
C ASP A 165 3.90 -8.14 -7.35
N PRO A 166 3.04 -7.34 -6.66
CA PRO A 166 2.99 -5.89 -6.86
C PRO A 166 4.31 -5.19 -6.48
N TYR A 167 4.93 -5.57 -5.37
CA TYR A 167 6.19 -4.96 -4.93
C TYR A 167 7.38 -5.45 -5.74
N LEU A 168 7.41 -6.73 -6.14
CA LEU A 168 8.39 -7.23 -7.10
C LEU A 168 8.28 -6.51 -8.46
N MET A 169 7.07 -6.21 -8.92
CA MET A 169 6.86 -5.38 -10.10
C MET A 169 7.35 -3.94 -9.88
N GLY A 170 7.13 -3.36 -8.69
CA GLY A 170 7.66 -2.06 -8.32
C GLY A 170 9.19 -2.00 -8.37
N LEU A 171 9.88 -3.01 -7.84
CA LEU A 171 11.35 -3.15 -7.93
C LEU A 171 11.81 -3.25 -9.38
N ARG A 172 11.09 -4.02 -10.21
CA ARG A 172 11.39 -4.15 -11.64
C ARG A 172 11.26 -2.80 -12.35
N LYS A 173 10.17 -2.07 -12.14
CA LYS A 173 9.93 -0.74 -12.71
C LYS A 173 10.94 0.30 -12.22
N ALA A 174 11.43 0.15 -10.98
CA ALA A 174 12.46 1.03 -10.41
C ALA A 174 13.89 0.76 -10.91
N GLY A 175 14.07 -0.15 -11.86
CA GLY A 175 15.37 -0.44 -12.46
C GLY A 175 15.86 -1.87 -12.27
N ASN A 176 14.95 -2.86 -12.16
CA ASN A 176 15.23 -4.27 -11.89
C ASN A 176 16.05 -4.47 -10.61
N LEU A 177 15.59 -3.83 -9.54
CA LEU A 177 16.24 -3.86 -8.25
C LEU A 177 16.03 -5.19 -7.52
N GLU A 178 17.01 -5.53 -6.70
CA GLU A 178 16.92 -6.65 -5.76
C GLU A 178 16.13 -6.24 -4.50
N PRO A 179 15.54 -7.19 -3.75
CA PRO A 179 14.73 -6.88 -2.57
C PRO A 179 15.42 -6.00 -1.52
N TRP A 180 16.72 -6.21 -1.25
CA TRP A 180 17.50 -5.39 -0.31
C TRP A 180 17.79 -3.96 -0.79
N GLN A 181 17.38 -3.66 -2.02
CA GLN A 181 17.46 -2.32 -2.63
C GLN A 181 16.13 -1.58 -2.61
N GLY A 182 15.09 -2.19 -2.06
CA GLY A 182 13.75 -1.62 -1.94
C GLY A 182 13.31 -1.40 -0.49
N ILE A 183 12.69 -0.26 -0.24
CA ILE A 183 11.92 0.02 0.96
C ILE A 183 10.46 0.06 0.56
N VAL A 184 9.60 -0.62 1.31
CA VAL A 184 8.13 -0.57 1.15
C VAL A 184 7.56 0.28 2.28
N VAL A 185 6.62 1.16 1.97
CA VAL A 185 5.87 1.97 2.94
C VAL A 185 4.39 1.67 2.80
N GLU A 186 3.78 1.12 3.83
CA GLU A 186 2.44 0.54 3.83
C GLU A 186 1.67 0.84 5.11
N ASN A 187 0.34 0.86 5.05
CA ASN A 187 -0.53 1.04 6.21
C ASN A 187 -1.47 -0.14 6.47
N ALA A 188 -1.58 -1.08 5.54
CA ALA A 188 -2.53 -2.17 5.60
C ALA A 188 -1.84 -3.51 5.87
N PRO A 189 -2.43 -4.42 6.69
CA PRO A 189 -1.85 -5.74 6.97
C PRO A 189 -1.52 -6.54 5.72
N LEU A 190 -2.42 -6.57 4.72
CA LEU A 190 -2.20 -7.30 3.47
C LEU A 190 -1.06 -6.70 2.64
N GLY A 191 -0.93 -5.39 2.65
CA GLY A 191 0.13 -4.69 1.94
C GLY A 191 1.49 -4.86 2.62
N VAL A 192 1.54 -4.78 3.95
CA VAL A 192 2.73 -5.10 4.75
C VAL A 192 3.18 -6.53 4.49
N HIS A 193 2.23 -7.49 4.50
CA HIS A 193 2.53 -8.88 4.16
C HIS A 193 3.13 -9.01 2.75
N ALA A 194 2.58 -8.30 1.76
CA ALA A 194 3.11 -8.31 0.40
C ALA A 194 4.55 -7.77 0.32
N GLY A 195 4.86 -6.67 1.04
CA GLY A 195 6.20 -6.10 1.14
C GLY A 195 7.20 -7.06 1.79
N ALA A 196 6.80 -7.67 2.91
CA ALA A 196 7.60 -8.68 3.62
C ALA A 196 7.80 -9.94 2.78
N ALA A 197 6.76 -10.41 2.06
CA ALA A 197 6.85 -11.55 1.15
C ALA A 197 7.72 -11.26 -0.09
N ALA A 198 7.78 -9.99 -0.53
CA ALA A 198 8.73 -9.53 -1.54
C ALA A 198 10.16 -9.40 -0.99
N ARG A 199 10.34 -9.63 0.32
CA ARG A 199 11.62 -9.54 1.04
C ARG A 199 12.21 -8.12 1.05
N CYS A 200 11.37 -7.09 0.86
CA CYS A 200 11.77 -5.70 1.03
C CYS A 200 11.78 -5.29 2.51
N PHE A 201 12.60 -4.30 2.85
CA PHE A 201 12.48 -3.64 4.16
C PHE A 201 11.15 -2.91 4.21
N THR A 202 10.26 -3.35 5.11
CA THR A 202 8.87 -2.89 5.12
C THR A 202 8.58 -2.02 6.34
N ILE A 203 8.18 -0.78 6.06
CA ILE A 203 7.78 0.23 7.04
C ILE A 203 6.26 0.27 7.09
N GLY A 204 5.68 -0.10 8.22
CA GLY A 204 4.26 0.06 8.49
C GLY A 204 3.95 1.47 8.99
N ILE A 205 3.00 2.16 8.39
CA ILE A 205 2.46 3.45 8.89
C ILE A 205 1.07 3.18 9.46
N ASN A 206 0.92 3.18 10.76
CA ASN A 206 -0.38 2.99 11.40
C ASN A 206 -1.21 4.29 11.33
N SER A 207 -1.77 4.55 10.17
CA SER A 207 -2.62 5.73 9.89
C SER A 207 -4.11 5.49 10.18
N GLY A 208 -4.47 4.28 10.65
CA GLY A 208 -5.85 3.84 10.86
C GLY A 208 -6.14 3.39 12.30
N PRO A 209 -7.29 2.74 12.52
CA PRO A 209 -7.73 2.31 13.85
C PRO A 209 -7.16 0.96 14.29
N LEU A 210 -6.42 0.26 13.42
CA LEU A 210 -5.88 -1.06 13.74
C LEU A 210 -4.77 -0.95 14.81
N PRO A 211 -4.58 -1.97 15.66
CA PRO A 211 -3.44 -2.00 16.58
C PRO A 211 -2.13 -2.16 15.80
N ASP A 212 -1.03 -1.63 16.35
CA ASP A 212 0.30 -1.75 15.74
C ASP A 212 0.71 -3.20 15.48
N SER A 213 0.24 -4.13 16.34
CA SER A 213 0.48 -5.56 16.17
C SER A 213 -0.07 -6.10 14.83
N ALA A 214 -1.13 -5.49 14.29
CA ALA A 214 -1.67 -5.90 12.99
C ALA A 214 -0.67 -5.69 11.84
N LEU A 215 0.16 -4.66 11.92
CA LEU A 215 1.24 -4.44 10.95
C LEU A 215 2.49 -5.25 11.28
N ALA A 216 2.89 -5.27 12.55
CA ALA A 216 4.07 -6.01 13.00
C ALA A 216 3.96 -7.52 12.74
N GLU A 217 2.82 -8.15 13.06
CA GLU A 217 2.56 -9.58 12.85
C GLU A 217 2.49 -9.95 11.36
N ASN A 218 2.17 -9.00 10.48
CA ASN A 218 2.21 -9.18 9.03
C ASN A 218 3.60 -8.91 8.41
N GLY A 219 4.59 -8.59 9.22
CA GLY A 219 5.99 -8.58 8.83
C GLY A 219 6.60 -7.21 8.61
N ALA A 220 5.97 -6.13 9.11
CA ALA A 220 6.62 -4.83 9.16
C ALA A 220 7.92 -4.91 9.96
N ASP A 221 9.02 -4.41 9.41
CA ASP A 221 10.30 -4.36 10.08
C ASP A 221 10.34 -3.20 11.10
N ILE A 222 9.56 -2.14 10.85
CA ILE A 222 9.24 -1.07 11.81
C ILE A 222 7.79 -0.64 11.63
N VAL A 223 7.17 -0.15 12.71
CA VAL A 223 5.82 0.45 12.68
C VAL A 223 5.92 1.89 13.21
N LEU A 224 5.42 2.83 12.44
CA LEU A 224 5.38 4.27 12.74
C LEU A 224 3.93 4.75 12.79
N GLN A 225 3.68 5.87 13.47
CA GLN A 225 2.33 6.41 13.64
C GLN A 225 1.93 7.41 12.55
N SER A 226 2.90 7.89 11.76
CA SER A 226 2.64 8.89 10.71
C SER A 226 3.77 8.98 9.69
N MET A 227 3.47 9.57 8.53
CA MET A 227 4.49 9.95 7.55
C MET A 227 5.44 11.01 8.07
N THR A 228 5.02 11.85 9.01
CA THR A 228 5.89 12.84 9.67
C THR A 228 6.97 12.14 10.51
N GLU A 229 6.62 11.08 11.23
CA GLU A 229 7.59 10.28 11.97
C GLU A 229 8.62 9.63 11.04
N LEU A 230 8.21 9.18 9.84
CA LEU A 230 9.14 8.70 8.82
C LEU A 230 10.11 9.80 8.35
N VAL A 231 9.62 11.04 8.19
CA VAL A 231 10.48 12.20 7.86
C VAL A 231 11.55 12.43 8.92
N ASP A 232 11.18 12.32 10.20
CA ASP A 232 12.08 12.53 11.33
C ASP A 232 13.14 11.41 11.42
N LEU A 233 12.74 10.16 11.19
CA LEU A 233 13.63 9.00 11.24
C LEU A 233 14.48 8.80 9.97
N TRP A 234 14.18 9.50 8.87
CA TRP A 234 14.83 9.26 7.58
C TRP A 234 16.35 9.39 7.60
N ASN A 235 16.87 10.40 8.28
CA ASN A 235 18.32 10.60 8.36
C ASN A 235 18.99 9.48 9.16
N GLU A 236 18.34 8.99 10.22
CA GLU A 236 18.84 7.84 10.99
C GLU A 236 18.85 6.57 10.14
N LEU A 237 17.80 6.35 9.32
CA LEU A 237 17.75 5.25 8.38
C LEU A 237 18.96 5.31 7.43
N LEU A 238 19.20 6.45 6.80
CA LEU A 238 20.31 6.64 5.84
C LEU A 238 21.69 6.42 6.48
N HIS A 239 21.90 6.84 7.74
CA HIS A 239 23.16 6.64 8.45
C HIS A 239 23.46 5.16 8.76
N ASN A 240 22.45 4.30 8.78
CA ASN A 240 22.59 2.87 9.07
C ASN A 240 22.58 1.99 7.81
N ILE A 241 22.51 2.59 6.62
CA ILE A 241 22.67 1.89 5.35
C ILE A 241 24.17 1.61 5.14
N GLN A 242 24.52 0.36 4.92
CA GLN A 242 25.88 -0.10 4.64
C GLN A 242 25.96 -0.76 3.26
#